data_1a5a655113644b19613304c2622d3ccd
#
_entry.id   1a5a655113644b19613304c2622d3ccd
#
_cell.length_a   1.000
_cell.length_b   1.000
_cell.length_c   1.000
_cell.angle_alpha   90.00
_cell.angle_beta   90.00
_cell.angle_gamma   90.00
#
_symmetry.space_group_name_H-M   'P 1'
#
loop_
_entity.id
_entity.type
_entity.pdbx_description
1 polymer ?
#
loop_
_entity_poly.entity_id
_entity_poly.type
_entity_poly.pdbx_seq_one_letter_code
_entity_poly.pdbx_strand_id
1 'polypeptide(L)'
;MSERRSIDYIPESERHGHPFSQFTLWFGGNLQITAIVTGALAVVLGGDVVWSLVGLLVGQMLGAAVMSLHALQGPRLGLPQMILSRAQFGVFGAVVPLVLVCVMYIGFSASGTVLAGQAMAKLLNISHVAGMLIFSAIIIVIAVLGYKVIHKLGKLASIVGILAFVYMFITLLLSADLSALAHNNHFSLPTFLLAVSLSSSWQIAFCPYVSDYSRYLPRDVSATKTWCSVFFGTVLGTQTSMTLGVLTAAIAGSAFPGHEVSYLVGLGKSQAMAMVIYFAICFGKITFTTLNAYGSFMSLTTIVSAFRRQTVLSQKCRIAFVVLMVTASCIIALLSEPAFLKHFTHFLLFLLAFFVPWSAICLTDYYLISKGAIDIPALSDPQQRYGFWNLYAITLYIVGVLIQLPFIENPLFHDSLTWIFAGNDVSWIIGWFGTGVLYYALRRFDRRSLPAQSLFPST
;
A
#
# COMPACT_ATOMS: atom_id res chain seq x y z
N MET A 1 -12.82 -17.04 16.08
CA MET A 1 -12.81 -15.99 17.10
C MET A 1 -13.24 -14.69 16.43
N SER A 2 -14.20 -13.97 16.99
CA SER A 2 -14.45 -12.59 16.53
C SER A 2 -13.23 -11.77 16.90
N GLU A 3 -12.74 -10.93 16.00
CA GLU A 3 -11.66 -10.01 16.32
C GLU A 3 -12.12 -9.06 17.44
N ARG A 4 -11.70 -9.35 18.66
CA ARG A 4 -12.11 -8.60 19.86
C ARG A 4 -11.34 -7.29 20.00
N ARG A 5 -10.22 -7.12 19.24
CA ARG A 5 -9.28 -6.01 19.38
C ARG A 5 -8.98 -5.38 18.01
N SER A 6 -9.87 -4.51 17.58
CA SER A 6 -9.72 -3.86 16.28
C SER A 6 -8.56 -2.83 16.27
N ILE A 7 -8.67 -1.79 17.09
CA ILE A 7 -7.67 -0.72 17.24
C ILE A 7 -6.96 -0.76 18.61
N ASP A 8 -7.34 -1.69 19.47
CA ASP A 8 -6.84 -1.79 20.82
C ASP A 8 -5.45 -2.45 20.90
N TYR A 9 -4.79 -2.23 22.03
CA TYR A 9 -3.53 -2.87 22.35
C TYR A 9 -3.68 -4.40 22.45
N ILE A 10 -2.74 -5.14 21.87
CA ILE A 10 -2.65 -6.60 21.98
C ILE A 10 -1.75 -6.96 23.17
N PRO A 11 -2.30 -7.54 24.25
CA PRO A 11 -1.51 -8.01 25.38
C PRO A 11 -0.48 -9.05 24.96
N GLU A 12 0.64 -9.11 25.68
CA GLU A 12 1.73 -10.04 25.33
C GLU A 12 1.26 -11.52 25.37
N SER A 13 0.33 -11.85 26.26
CA SER A 13 -0.27 -13.20 26.36
C SER A 13 -1.10 -13.62 25.14
N GLU A 14 -1.56 -12.67 24.34
CA GLU A 14 -2.33 -12.95 23.11
C GLU A 14 -1.45 -12.91 21.84
N ARG A 15 -0.19 -12.49 21.98
CA ARG A 15 0.73 -12.40 20.86
C ARG A 15 1.31 -13.77 20.52
N HIS A 16 1.41 -14.06 19.24
CA HIS A 16 1.82 -15.37 18.73
C HIS A 16 2.42 -15.24 17.32
N GLY A 17 3.05 -16.30 16.86
CA GLY A 17 3.60 -16.37 15.52
C GLY A 17 5.12 -16.25 15.49
N HIS A 18 5.65 -16.34 14.29
CA HIS A 18 7.09 -16.34 14.01
C HIS A 18 7.40 -15.30 12.92
N PRO A 19 8.58 -14.65 12.90
CA PRO A 19 8.93 -13.65 11.89
C PRO A 19 8.69 -14.10 10.46
N PHE A 20 8.95 -15.38 10.14
CA PHE A 20 8.73 -15.93 8.81
C PHE A 20 7.26 -15.84 8.35
N SER A 21 6.30 -15.75 9.27
CA SER A 21 4.91 -15.50 8.88
C SER A 21 4.72 -14.15 8.18
N GLN A 22 5.56 -13.17 8.48
CA GLN A 22 5.56 -11.88 7.78
C GLN A 22 6.10 -12.02 6.35
N PHE A 23 7.12 -12.87 6.14
CA PHE A 23 7.59 -13.17 4.79
C PHE A 23 6.47 -13.76 3.93
N THR A 24 5.81 -14.81 4.41
CA THR A 24 4.74 -15.46 3.63
C THR A 24 3.54 -14.55 3.38
N LEU A 25 3.21 -13.70 4.36
CA LEU A 25 2.14 -12.71 4.24
C LEU A 25 2.45 -11.70 3.13
N TRP A 26 3.61 -11.05 3.19
CA TRP A 26 3.97 -9.98 2.25
C TRP A 26 4.38 -10.51 0.89
N PHE A 27 4.96 -11.69 0.81
CA PHE A 27 5.20 -12.37 -0.47
C PHE A 27 3.86 -12.67 -1.17
N GLY A 28 2.97 -13.40 -0.51
CA GLY A 28 1.68 -13.80 -1.09
C GLY A 28 0.76 -12.61 -1.35
N GLY A 29 0.76 -11.59 -0.46
CA GLY A 29 -0.03 -10.38 -0.61
C GLY A 29 0.32 -9.53 -1.84
N ASN A 30 1.53 -9.67 -2.36
CA ASN A 30 1.99 -8.98 -3.56
C ASN A 30 1.75 -9.76 -4.86
N LEU A 31 1.38 -11.04 -4.80
CA LEU A 31 1.01 -11.82 -5.98
C LEU A 31 -0.42 -11.47 -6.42
N GLN A 32 -0.60 -10.30 -7.00
CA GLN A 32 -1.92 -9.79 -7.40
C GLN A 32 -1.84 -8.94 -8.67
N ILE A 33 -2.96 -8.89 -9.39
CA ILE A 33 -3.05 -8.22 -10.70
C ILE A 33 -2.68 -6.73 -10.65
N THR A 34 -3.01 -6.00 -9.58
CA THR A 34 -2.62 -4.57 -9.46
C THR A 34 -1.11 -4.39 -9.37
N ALA A 35 -0.37 -5.31 -8.73
CA ALA A 35 1.09 -5.29 -8.75
C ALA A 35 1.65 -5.60 -10.14
N ILE A 36 1.03 -6.56 -10.87
CA ILE A 36 1.39 -6.86 -12.26
C ILE A 36 1.24 -5.60 -13.12
N VAL A 37 0.09 -4.95 -13.05
CA VAL A 37 -0.19 -3.72 -13.81
C VAL A 37 0.76 -2.59 -13.42
N THR A 38 1.12 -2.45 -12.14
CA THR A 38 2.11 -1.45 -11.71
C THR A 38 3.46 -1.67 -12.39
N GLY A 39 3.90 -2.94 -12.52
CA GLY A 39 5.11 -3.27 -13.28
C GLY A 39 4.98 -2.93 -14.77
N ALA A 40 3.84 -3.23 -15.38
CA ALA A 40 3.56 -2.92 -16.78
C ALA A 40 3.67 -1.43 -17.08
N LEU A 41 3.28 -0.54 -16.14
CA LEU A 41 3.38 0.91 -16.31
C LEU A 41 4.79 1.36 -16.65
N ALA A 42 5.83 0.73 -16.10
CA ALA A 42 7.21 1.11 -16.38
C ALA A 42 7.55 1.03 -17.88
N VAL A 43 7.03 0.03 -18.59
CA VAL A 43 7.20 -0.14 -20.04
C VAL A 43 6.19 0.68 -20.84
N VAL A 44 4.92 0.68 -20.44
CA VAL A 44 3.86 1.46 -21.11
C VAL A 44 4.20 2.94 -21.16
N LEU A 45 4.90 3.45 -20.14
CA LEU A 45 5.34 4.85 -20.06
C LEU A 45 6.73 5.09 -20.69
N GLY A 46 7.21 4.17 -21.53
CA GLY A 46 8.37 4.35 -22.39
C GLY A 46 9.69 3.77 -21.89
N GLY A 47 9.70 3.03 -20.78
CA GLY A 47 10.88 2.31 -20.32
C GLY A 47 11.16 1.06 -21.14
N ASP A 48 12.44 0.70 -21.31
CA ASP A 48 12.80 -0.61 -21.83
C ASP A 48 12.64 -1.71 -20.75
N VAL A 49 12.69 -2.96 -21.15
CA VAL A 49 12.46 -4.10 -20.27
C VAL A 49 13.49 -4.20 -19.14
N VAL A 50 14.77 -4.12 -19.50
CA VAL A 50 15.88 -4.38 -18.55
C VAL A 50 15.95 -3.27 -17.49
N TRP A 51 15.97 -2.00 -17.95
CA TRP A 51 16.08 -0.87 -17.02
C TRP A 51 14.80 -0.62 -16.24
N SER A 52 13.64 -0.99 -16.80
CA SER A 52 12.38 -1.03 -16.02
C SER A 52 12.46 -2.05 -14.89
N LEU A 53 12.93 -3.28 -15.16
CA LEU A 53 13.08 -4.30 -14.11
C LEU A 53 14.09 -3.88 -13.02
N VAL A 54 15.21 -3.28 -13.42
CA VAL A 54 16.22 -2.78 -12.46
C VAL A 54 15.66 -1.60 -11.65
N GLY A 55 15.00 -0.64 -12.30
CA GLY A 55 14.39 0.51 -11.64
C GLY A 55 13.30 0.09 -10.64
N LEU A 56 12.43 -0.84 -11.05
CA LEU A 56 11.42 -1.42 -10.16
C LEU A 56 12.06 -2.10 -8.95
N LEU A 57 13.13 -2.88 -9.14
CA LEU A 57 13.85 -3.53 -8.04
C LEU A 57 14.46 -2.51 -7.07
N VAL A 58 15.12 -1.49 -7.58
CA VAL A 58 15.72 -0.42 -6.76
C VAL A 58 14.65 0.29 -5.92
N GLY A 59 13.55 0.71 -6.54
CA GLY A 59 12.48 1.40 -5.83
C GLY A 59 11.79 0.51 -4.78
N GLN A 60 11.62 -0.77 -5.08
CA GLN A 60 11.09 -1.73 -4.11
C GLN A 60 12.02 -1.91 -2.92
N MET A 61 13.33 -2.02 -3.13
CA MET A 61 14.29 -2.14 -2.04
C MET A 61 14.26 -0.91 -1.14
N LEU A 62 14.19 0.29 -1.72
CA LEU A 62 14.08 1.54 -0.96
C LEU A 62 12.79 1.60 -0.15
N GLY A 63 11.64 1.40 -0.80
CA GLY A 63 10.34 1.45 -0.12
C GLY A 63 10.14 0.31 0.88
N ALA A 64 10.60 -0.89 0.59
CA ALA A 64 10.53 -2.04 1.50
C ALA A 64 11.41 -1.86 2.75
N ALA A 65 12.58 -1.21 2.62
CA ALA A 65 13.39 -0.87 3.78
C ALA A 65 12.62 0.03 4.76
N VAL A 66 11.96 1.05 4.22
CA VAL A 66 11.09 1.95 4.98
C VAL A 66 9.91 1.22 5.61
N MET A 67 9.20 0.41 4.83
CA MET A 67 8.09 -0.43 5.31
C MET A 67 8.52 -1.36 6.45
N SER A 68 9.68 -2.00 6.31
CA SER A 68 10.21 -2.92 7.31
C SER A 68 10.56 -2.21 8.64
N LEU A 69 11.02 -0.95 8.58
CA LEU A 69 11.24 -0.14 9.79
C LEU A 69 9.93 0.16 10.51
N HIS A 70 8.84 0.45 9.79
CA HIS A 70 7.52 0.59 10.39
C HIS A 70 7.03 -0.73 11.00
N ALA A 71 7.26 -1.85 10.33
CA ALA A 71 6.86 -3.17 10.83
C ALA A 71 7.46 -3.55 12.18
N LEU A 72 8.67 -3.06 12.49
CA LEU A 72 9.33 -3.32 13.79
C LEU A 72 8.61 -2.68 14.98
N GLN A 73 7.79 -1.66 14.75
CA GLN A 73 7.04 -0.99 15.81
C GLN A 73 5.91 -1.89 16.35
N GLY A 74 5.31 -2.73 15.49
CA GLY A 74 4.20 -3.60 15.84
C GLY A 74 4.49 -4.54 17.02
N PRO A 75 5.51 -5.41 16.98
CA PRO A 75 5.83 -6.33 18.07
C PRO A 75 6.21 -5.60 19.36
N ARG A 76 6.88 -4.47 19.26
CA ARG A 76 7.31 -3.69 20.44
C ARG A 76 6.14 -3.04 21.16
N LEU A 77 5.19 -2.48 20.40
CA LEU A 77 4.13 -1.61 20.93
C LEU A 77 2.76 -2.28 20.97
N GLY A 78 2.52 -3.35 20.22
CA GLY A 78 1.25 -4.09 20.21
C GLY A 78 0.06 -3.28 19.68
N LEU A 79 0.30 -2.23 18.90
CA LEU A 79 -0.70 -1.30 18.40
C LEU A 79 -0.70 -1.20 16.89
N PRO A 80 -1.85 -0.84 16.28
CA PRO A 80 -1.93 -0.53 14.85
C PRO A 80 -1.08 0.69 14.49
N GLN A 81 -0.55 0.71 13.25
CA GLN A 81 0.36 1.76 12.78
C GLN A 81 -0.23 3.16 12.93
N MET A 82 -1.50 3.35 12.61
CA MET A 82 -2.10 4.68 12.61
C MET A 82 -2.43 5.20 14.01
N ILE A 83 -2.60 4.32 15.00
CA ILE A 83 -2.65 4.72 16.43
C ILE A 83 -1.29 5.27 16.87
N LEU A 84 -0.18 4.65 16.41
CA LEU A 84 1.17 5.10 16.74
C LEU A 84 1.45 6.52 16.20
N SER A 85 0.85 6.91 15.07
CA SER A 85 0.98 8.26 14.52
C SER A 85 0.48 9.37 15.47
N ARG A 86 -0.33 9.04 16.46
CA ARG A 86 -0.75 9.99 17.50
C ARG A 86 0.41 10.49 18.36
N ALA A 87 1.47 9.70 18.48
CA ALA A 87 2.67 10.11 19.20
C ALA A 87 3.36 11.30 18.52
N GLN A 88 3.34 11.36 17.19
CA GLN A 88 3.95 12.43 16.40
C GLN A 88 3.01 13.60 16.18
N PHE A 89 1.77 13.33 15.80
CA PHE A 89 0.82 14.36 15.33
C PHE A 89 -0.15 14.87 16.40
N GLY A 90 -0.21 14.21 17.56
CA GLY A 90 -1.26 14.40 18.56
C GLY A 90 -2.50 13.56 18.25
N VAL A 91 -3.38 13.41 19.23
CA VAL A 91 -4.56 12.52 19.12
C VAL A 91 -5.49 12.93 17.97
N PHE A 92 -5.76 14.22 17.83
CA PHE A 92 -6.59 14.78 16.74
C PHE A 92 -5.77 15.00 15.47
N GLY A 93 -4.51 15.40 15.59
CA GLY A 93 -3.64 15.66 14.45
C GLY A 93 -3.39 14.43 13.59
N ALA A 94 -3.38 13.24 14.19
CA ALA A 94 -3.28 11.97 13.45
C ALA A 94 -4.46 11.70 12.50
N VAL A 95 -5.56 12.44 12.62
CA VAL A 95 -6.68 12.36 11.66
C VAL A 95 -6.25 12.76 10.25
N VAL A 96 -5.30 13.69 10.11
CA VAL A 96 -4.81 14.13 8.79
C VAL A 96 -4.24 12.95 7.98
N PRO A 97 -3.22 12.22 8.45
CA PRO A 97 -2.73 11.06 7.72
C PRO A 97 -3.75 9.91 7.66
N LEU A 98 -4.68 9.79 8.63
CA LEU A 98 -5.74 8.78 8.60
C LEU A 98 -6.74 8.97 7.46
N VAL A 99 -7.11 10.23 7.15
CA VAL A 99 -7.94 10.54 5.98
C VAL A 99 -7.23 10.11 4.70
N LEU A 100 -5.94 10.36 4.59
CA LEU A 100 -5.14 9.91 3.45
C LEU A 100 -5.12 8.38 3.32
N VAL A 101 -5.06 7.64 4.43
CA VAL A 101 -5.16 6.17 4.43
C VAL A 101 -6.53 5.71 3.92
N CYS A 102 -7.62 6.41 4.27
CA CYS A 102 -8.94 6.12 3.70
C CYS A 102 -8.96 6.35 2.18
N VAL A 103 -8.38 7.45 1.69
CA VAL A 103 -8.23 7.74 0.25
C VAL A 103 -7.42 6.64 -0.44
N MET A 104 -6.33 6.18 0.17
CA MET A 104 -5.52 5.07 -0.33
C MET A 104 -6.36 3.79 -0.50
N TYR A 105 -7.13 3.40 0.51
CA TYR A 105 -7.98 2.21 0.42
C TYR A 105 -9.06 2.34 -0.66
N ILE A 106 -9.67 3.52 -0.81
CA ILE A 106 -10.66 3.80 -1.85
C ILE A 106 -10.01 3.68 -3.23
N GLY A 107 -8.83 4.27 -3.44
CA GLY A 107 -8.12 4.25 -4.72
C GLY A 107 -7.68 2.83 -5.13
N PHE A 108 -7.11 2.04 -4.20
CA PHE A 108 -6.78 0.64 -4.49
C PHE A 108 -8.03 -0.23 -4.72
N SER A 109 -9.14 0.07 -4.04
CA SER A 109 -10.41 -0.61 -4.29
C SER A 109 -10.97 -0.26 -5.67
N ALA A 110 -10.91 1.01 -6.07
CA ALA A 110 -11.32 1.45 -7.40
C ALA A 110 -10.47 0.78 -8.50
N SER A 111 -9.15 0.78 -8.36
CA SER A 111 -8.24 0.11 -9.29
C SER A 111 -8.50 -1.39 -9.38
N GLY A 112 -8.76 -2.03 -8.23
CA GLY A 112 -9.17 -3.42 -8.17
C GLY A 112 -10.51 -3.69 -8.84
N THR A 113 -11.47 -2.76 -8.72
CA THR A 113 -12.80 -2.86 -9.33
C THR A 113 -12.72 -2.75 -10.85
N VAL A 114 -11.86 -1.89 -11.41
CA VAL A 114 -11.64 -1.83 -12.87
C VAL A 114 -11.13 -3.19 -13.38
N LEU A 115 -10.04 -3.70 -12.81
CA LEU A 115 -9.40 -4.92 -13.28
C LEU A 115 -10.29 -6.18 -13.06
N ALA A 116 -10.95 -6.27 -11.90
CA ALA A 116 -11.88 -7.37 -11.65
C ALA A 116 -13.15 -7.24 -12.49
N GLY A 117 -13.61 -6.02 -12.76
CA GLY A 117 -14.74 -5.75 -13.64
C GLY A 117 -14.48 -6.19 -15.07
N GLN A 118 -13.30 -5.92 -15.61
CA GLN A 118 -12.83 -6.41 -16.92
C GLN A 118 -12.81 -7.95 -16.94
N ALA A 119 -12.26 -8.59 -15.90
CA ALA A 119 -12.23 -10.05 -15.81
C ALA A 119 -13.63 -10.66 -15.70
N MET A 120 -14.50 -10.06 -14.87
CA MET A 120 -15.90 -10.49 -14.68
C MET A 120 -16.71 -10.34 -15.97
N ALA A 121 -16.49 -9.24 -16.69
CA ALA A 121 -17.17 -8.96 -17.96
C ALA A 121 -16.88 -10.06 -18.99
N LYS A 122 -15.63 -10.48 -19.10
CA LYS A 122 -15.21 -11.59 -20.00
C LYS A 122 -15.72 -12.94 -19.51
N LEU A 123 -15.66 -13.18 -18.20
CA LEU A 123 -16.13 -14.45 -17.60
C LEU A 123 -17.63 -14.67 -17.82
N LEU A 124 -18.44 -13.62 -17.70
CA LEU A 124 -19.89 -13.67 -17.79
C LEU A 124 -20.45 -13.23 -19.17
N ASN A 125 -19.59 -12.79 -20.09
CA ASN A 125 -19.96 -12.25 -21.40
C ASN A 125 -20.92 -11.04 -21.30
N ILE A 126 -20.55 -10.07 -20.47
CA ILE A 126 -21.30 -8.83 -20.21
C ILE A 126 -20.42 -7.61 -20.46
N SER A 127 -20.99 -6.40 -20.36
CA SER A 127 -20.20 -5.15 -20.47
C SER A 127 -19.27 -4.95 -19.26
N HIS A 128 -18.16 -4.19 -19.44
CA HIS A 128 -17.25 -3.82 -18.34
C HIS A 128 -17.99 -3.11 -17.20
N VAL A 129 -18.91 -2.20 -17.53
CA VAL A 129 -19.74 -1.48 -16.54
C VAL A 129 -20.54 -2.48 -15.69
N ALA A 130 -21.21 -3.45 -16.33
CA ALA A 130 -21.96 -4.48 -15.61
C ALA A 130 -21.04 -5.35 -14.74
N GLY A 131 -19.84 -5.69 -15.24
CA GLY A 131 -18.82 -6.42 -14.50
C GLY A 131 -18.37 -5.67 -13.22
N MET A 132 -18.08 -4.36 -13.31
CA MET A 132 -17.72 -3.53 -12.16
C MET A 132 -18.86 -3.39 -11.14
N LEU A 133 -20.10 -3.24 -11.59
CA LEU A 133 -21.27 -3.15 -10.70
C LEU A 133 -21.52 -4.47 -9.96
N ILE A 134 -21.47 -5.61 -10.66
CA ILE A 134 -21.64 -6.93 -10.05
C ILE A 134 -20.51 -7.20 -9.06
N PHE A 135 -19.26 -6.91 -9.44
CA PHE A 135 -18.12 -7.06 -8.54
C PHE A 135 -18.29 -6.24 -7.26
N SER A 136 -18.68 -4.97 -7.37
CA SER A 136 -18.92 -4.08 -6.23
C SER A 136 -20.05 -4.59 -5.33
N ALA A 137 -21.15 -5.10 -5.92
CA ALA A 137 -22.24 -5.70 -5.17
C ALA A 137 -21.79 -6.92 -4.37
N ILE A 138 -20.97 -7.79 -4.98
CA ILE A 138 -20.37 -8.95 -4.29
C ILE A 138 -19.51 -8.50 -3.10
N ILE A 139 -18.69 -7.46 -3.27
CA ILE A 139 -17.86 -6.91 -2.18
C ILE A 139 -18.72 -6.43 -1.02
N ILE A 140 -19.80 -5.69 -1.29
CA ILE A 140 -20.74 -5.23 -0.25
C ILE A 140 -21.31 -6.42 0.52
N VAL A 141 -21.81 -7.43 -0.18
CA VAL A 141 -22.39 -8.63 0.44
C VAL A 141 -21.38 -9.34 1.34
N ILE A 142 -20.16 -9.59 0.83
CA ILE A 142 -19.11 -10.29 1.60
C ILE A 142 -18.66 -9.47 2.81
N ALA A 143 -18.49 -8.16 2.65
CA ALA A 143 -18.09 -7.28 3.75
C ALA A 143 -19.16 -7.19 4.86
N VAL A 144 -20.43 -7.26 4.48
CA VAL A 144 -21.56 -7.32 5.44
C VAL A 144 -21.62 -8.67 6.16
N LEU A 145 -21.38 -9.79 5.46
CA LEU A 145 -21.33 -11.14 6.04
C LEU A 145 -20.21 -11.32 7.08
N GLY A 146 -19.17 -10.52 6.99
CA GLY A 146 -18.19 -10.33 8.04
C GLY A 146 -16.93 -11.19 7.95
N TYR A 147 -16.04 -10.98 8.91
CA TYR A 147 -14.65 -11.43 8.95
C TYR A 147 -14.41 -12.94 8.72
N LYS A 148 -15.29 -13.81 9.24
CA LYS A 148 -15.14 -15.27 9.10
C LYS A 148 -15.23 -15.71 7.63
N VAL A 149 -16.12 -15.10 6.86
CA VAL A 149 -16.29 -15.39 5.42
C VAL A 149 -15.07 -14.90 4.65
N ILE A 150 -14.62 -13.67 4.95
CA ILE A 150 -13.42 -13.07 4.34
C ILE A 150 -12.19 -13.98 4.53
N HIS A 151 -12.00 -14.51 5.74
CA HIS A 151 -10.84 -15.36 6.05
C HIS A 151 -10.86 -16.71 5.32
N LYS A 152 -12.04 -17.35 5.21
CA LYS A 152 -12.17 -18.60 4.46
C LYS A 152 -11.94 -18.40 2.96
N LEU A 153 -12.55 -17.36 2.40
CA LEU A 153 -12.36 -16.98 1.00
C LEU A 153 -10.90 -16.62 0.71
N GLY A 154 -10.25 -15.88 1.63
CA GLY A 154 -8.85 -15.47 1.49
C GLY A 154 -7.88 -16.64 1.39
N LYS A 155 -8.06 -17.70 2.18
CA LYS A 155 -7.21 -18.91 2.09
C LYS A 155 -7.35 -19.60 0.74
N LEU A 156 -8.58 -19.78 0.27
CA LEU A 156 -8.84 -20.42 -1.02
C LEU A 156 -8.33 -19.54 -2.17
N ALA A 157 -8.59 -18.24 -2.12
CA ALA A 157 -8.12 -17.28 -3.12
C ALA A 157 -6.59 -17.25 -3.22
N SER A 158 -5.89 -17.36 -2.09
CA SER A 158 -4.42 -17.40 -2.09
C SER A 158 -3.89 -18.63 -2.82
N ILE A 159 -4.47 -19.82 -2.59
CA ILE A 159 -4.05 -21.06 -3.27
C ILE A 159 -4.31 -20.94 -4.78
N VAL A 160 -5.54 -20.60 -5.17
CA VAL A 160 -5.92 -20.45 -6.59
C VAL A 160 -5.08 -19.37 -7.27
N GLY A 161 -4.89 -18.23 -6.60
CA GLY A 161 -4.10 -17.11 -7.10
C GLY A 161 -2.63 -17.48 -7.32
N ILE A 162 -1.99 -18.16 -6.36
CA ILE A 162 -0.60 -18.61 -6.49
C ILE A 162 -0.46 -19.58 -7.66
N LEU A 163 -1.34 -20.56 -7.78
CA LEU A 163 -1.29 -21.54 -8.86
C LEU A 163 -1.47 -20.87 -10.24
N ALA A 164 -2.45 -20.00 -10.38
CA ALA A 164 -2.66 -19.23 -11.61
C ALA A 164 -1.46 -18.34 -11.95
N PHE A 165 -0.89 -17.69 -10.93
CA PHE A 165 0.28 -16.82 -11.08
C PHE A 165 1.51 -17.61 -11.56
N VAL A 166 1.82 -18.73 -10.91
CA VAL A 166 2.94 -19.61 -11.29
C VAL A 166 2.74 -20.14 -12.71
N TYR A 167 1.53 -20.55 -13.05
CA TYR A 167 1.20 -21.00 -14.39
C TYR A 167 1.43 -19.90 -15.45
N MET A 168 0.90 -18.69 -15.22
CA MET A 168 1.11 -17.56 -16.14
C MET A 168 2.60 -17.24 -16.30
N PHE A 169 3.35 -17.25 -15.20
CA PHE A 169 4.76 -16.92 -15.21
C PHE A 169 5.57 -17.97 -16.00
N ILE A 170 5.35 -19.28 -15.76
CA ILE A 170 6.00 -20.36 -16.51
C ILE A 170 5.64 -20.27 -17.99
N THR A 171 4.35 -20.08 -18.30
CA THR A 171 3.89 -19.99 -19.68
C THR A 171 4.52 -18.82 -20.42
N LEU A 172 4.65 -17.67 -19.75
CA LEU A 172 5.31 -16.48 -20.28
C LEU A 172 6.78 -16.80 -20.61
N LEU A 173 7.53 -17.35 -19.64
CA LEU A 173 8.95 -17.68 -19.82
C LEU A 173 9.20 -18.69 -20.95
N LEU A 174 8.29 -19.65 -21.14
CA LEU A 174 8.40 -20.67 -22.19
C LEU A 174 8.00 -20.15 -23.58
N SER A 175 7.22 -19.08 -23.66
CA SER A 175 6.67 -18.56 -24.93
C SER A 175 7.27 -17.25 -25.40
N ALA A 176 7.91 -16.49 -24.51
CA ALA A 176 8.52 -15.23 -24.84
C ALA A 176 9.95 -15.42 -25.34
N ASP A 177 10.31 -14.71 -26.42
CA ASP A 177 11.71 -14.55 -26.80
C ASP A 177 12.35 -13.49 -25.88
N LEU A 178 12.86 -13.93 -24.73
CA LEU A 178 13.48 -13.05 -23.75
C LEU A 178 14.74 -12.37 -24.29
N SER A 179 15.44 -13.03 -25.24
CA SER A 179 16.63 -12.45 -25.87
C SER A 179 16.27 -11.25 -26.75
N ALA A 180 15.22 -11.37 -27.55
CA ALA A 180 14.70 -10.27 -28.37
C ALA A 180 14.20 -9.10 -27.51
N LEU A 181 13.53 -9.37 -26.38
CA LEU A 181 13.07 -8.34 -25.45
C LEU A 181 14.22 -7.60 -24.76
N ALA A 182 15.36 -8.27 -24.55
CA ALA A 182 16.54 -7.66 -23.92
C ALA A 182 17.48 -6.96 -24.93
N HIS A 183 17.35 -7.19 -26.23
CA HIS A 183 18.27 -6.66 -27.24
C HIS A 183 18.14 -5.13 -27.45
N ASN A 184 16.94 -4.56 -27.30
CA ASN A 184 16.68 -3.13 -27.45
C ASN A 184 16.88 -2.39 -26.11
N ASN A 185 18.07 -2.48 -25.56
CA ASN A 185 18.39 -1.99 -24.22
C ASN A 185 18.93 -0.56 -24.27
N HIS A 186 18.06 0.42 -24.07
CA HIS A 186 18.42 1.84 -24.02
C HIS A 186 18.12 2.45 -22.65
N PHE A 187 19.17 2.73 -21.87
CA PHE A 187 19.02 3.43 -20.61
C PHE A 187 18.45 4.83 -20.83
N SER A 188 17.35 5.12 -20.16
CA SER A 188 16.75 6.44 -20.07
C SER A 188 16.55 6.78 -18.60
N LEU A 189 17.25 7.82 -18.12
CA LEU A 189 17.16 8.22 -16.72
C LEU A 189 15.73 8.59 -16.28
N PRO A 190 14.92 9.33 -17.08
CA PRO A 190 13.54 9.63 -16.74
C PRO A 190 12.68 8.38 -16.51
N THR A 191 12.71 7.43 -17.44
CA THR A 191 11.89 6.20 -17.34
C THR A 191 12.39 5.27 -16.24
N PHE A 192 13.70 5.23 -16.01
CA PHE A 192 14.28 4.51 -14.88
C PHE A 192 13.80 5.07 -13.52
N LEU A 193 13.89 6.41 -13.34
CA LEU A 193 13.44 7.06 -12.12
C LEU A 193 11.92 6.94 -11.93
N LEU A 194 11.14 6.95 -13.01
CA LEU A 194 9.71 6.67 -12.95
C LEU A 194 9.44 5.25 -12.45
N ALA A 195 10.15 4.24 -12.96
CA ALA A 195 10.04 2.86 -12.46
C ALA A 195 10.40 2.76 -10.97
N VAL A 196 11.47 3.46 -10.53
CA VAL A 196 11.83 3.57 -9.11
C VAL A 196 10.71 4.20 -8.30
N SER A 197 10.10 5.28 -8.77
CA SER A 197 9.02 5.98 -8.08
C SER A 197 7.75 5.13 -7.98
N LEU A 198 7.34 4.45 -9.05
CA LEU A 198 6.17 3.56 -9.08
C LEU A 198 6.29 2.42 -8.06
N SER A 199 7.44 1.77 -8.03
CA SER A 199 7.67 0.64 -7.12
C SER A 199 7.91 1.07 -5.67
N SER A 200 8.56 2.23 -5.45
CA SER A 200 8.67 2.84 -4.12
C SER A 200 7.29 3.21 -3.57
N SER A 201 6.43 3.82 -4.41
CA SER A 201 5.06 4.14 -4.04
C SER A 201 4.27 2.91 -3.60
N TRP A 202 4.39 1.82 -4.37
CA TRP A 202 3.75 0.55 -4.04
C TRP A 202 4.12 0.07 -2.64
N GLN A 203 5.42 0.09 -2.31
CA GLN A 203 5.91 -0.36 -1.01
C GLN A 203 5.55 0.61 0.13
N ILE A 204 5.66 1.91 -0.11
CA ILE A 204 5.35 2.94 0.90
C ILE A 204 3.86 2.97 1.22
N ALA A 205 2.99 2.61 0.27
CA ALA A 205 1.55 2.47 0.52
C ALA A 205 1.21 1.38 1.56
N PHE A 206 2.10 0.45 1.87
CA PHE A 206 1.92 -0.52 2.94
C PHE A 206 2.31 0.02 4.33
N CYS A 207 3.15 1.05 4.40
CA CYS A 207 3.63 1.60 5.66
C CYS A 207 2.51 1.98 6.67
N PRO A 208 1.38 2.58 6.24
CA PRO A 208 0.32 2.99 7.16
C PRO A 208 -0.39 1.85 7.90
N TYR A 209 -0.18 0.60 7.50
CA TYR A 209 -0.86 -0.55 8.12
C TYR A 209 0.02 -1.79 8.29
N VAL A 210 1.33 -1.71 8.02
CA VAL A 210 2.22 -2.87 8.17
C VAL A 210 2.28 -3.37 9.62
N SER A 211 2.24 -2.47 10.60
CA SER A 211 2.20 -2.83 12.03
C SER A 211 0.90 -3.49 12.45
N ASP A 212 -0.19 -3.31 11.73
CA ASP A 212 -1.47 -3.96 12.01
C ASP A 212 -1.35 -5.48 11.95
N TYR A 213 -0.43 -5.99 11.14
CA TYR A 213 -0.13 -7.41 11.02
C TYR A 213 1.01 -7.85 11.93
N SER A 214 2.09 -7.06 12.04
CA SER A 214 3.26 -7.45 12.84
C SER A 214 3.02 -7.32 14.35
N ARG A 215 2.02 -6.55 14.82
CA ARG A 215 1.68 -6.37 16.25
C ARG A 215 1.28 -7.64 16.98
N TYR A 216 0.95 -8.70 16.23
CA TYR A 216 0.63 -10.02 16.80
C TYR A 216 1.86 -10.87 17.12
N LEU A 217 3.03 -10.47 16.63
CA LEU A 217 4.28 -11.17 16.96
C LEU A 217 4.66 -10.93 18.42
N PRO A 218 5.33 -11.91 19.09
CA PRO A 218 5.88 -11.73 20.41
C PRO A 218 6.77 -10.51 20.54
N ARG A 219 6.81 -9.88 21.71
CA ARG A 219 7.57 -8.65 21.95
C ARG A 219 9.08 -8.84 21.82
N ASP A 220 9.55 -10.01 22.25
CA ASP A 220 10.97 -10.41 22.26
C ASP A 220 11.47 -10.96 20.93
N VAL A 221 10.61 -10.94 19.89
CA VAL A 221 10.99 -11.42 18.56
C VAL A 221 12.20 -10.63 18.01
N SER A 222 13.11 -11.35 17.35
CA SER A 222 14.29 -10.73 16.75
C SER A 222 13.90 -9.65 15.73
N ALA A 223 14.33 -8.41 15.98
CA ALA A 223 14.10 -7.29 15.10
C ALA A 223 14.70 -7.53 13.69
N THR A 224 15.92 -8.07 13.62
CA THR A 224 16.59 -8.38 12.35
C THR A 224 15.81 -9.43 11.57
N LYS A 225 15.37 -10.53 12.21
CA LYS A 225 14.58 -11.57 11.52
C LYS A 225 13.24 -11.02 11.05
N THR A 226 12.59 -10.17 11.83
CA THR A 226 11.32 -9.54 11.45
C THR A 226 11.52 -8.56 10.27
N TRP A 227 12.55 -7.70 10.35
CA TRP A 227 12.89 -6.79 9.27
C TRP A 227 13.19 -7.53 7.97
N CYS A 228 14.07 -8.53 8.01
CA CYS A 228 14.42 -9.34 6.83
C CYS A 228 13.20 -10.07 6.26
N SER A 229 12.31 -10.60 7.11
CA SER A 229 11.10 -11.31 6.66
C SER A 229 10.14 -10.37 5.93
N VAL A 230 9.91 -9.17 6.44
CA VAL A 230 9.07 -8.16 5.75
C VAL A 230 9.75 -7.70 4.47
N PHE A 231 11.02 -7.32 4.54
CA PHE A 231 11.79 -6.81 3.41
C PHE A 231 11.84 -7.80 2.24
N PHE A 232 12.35 -9.00 2.46
CA PHE A 232 12.47 -9.98 1.40
C PHE A 232 11.12 -10.53 0.95
N GLY A 233 10.15 -10.68 1.86
CA GLY A 233 8.80 -11.09 1.50
C GLY A 233 8.16 -10.13 0.52
N THR A 234 8.17 -8.84 0.84
CA THR A 234 7.54 -7.83 -0.01
C THR A 234 8.34 -7.58 -1.30
N VAL A 235 9.68 -7.49 -1.24
CA VAL A 235 10.52 -7.28 -2.45
C VAL A 235 10.36 -8.43 -3.43
N LEU A 236 10.51 -9.68 -2.98
CA LEU A 236 10.43 -10.83 -3.87
C LEU A 236 9.02 -11.03 -4.43
N GLY A 237 7.98 -10.88 -3.61
CA GLY A 237 6.60 -11.00 -4.07
C GLY A 237 6.23 -9.93 -5.10
N THR A 238 6.60 -8.69 -4.83
CA THR A 238 6.31 -7.58 -5.74
C THR A 238 7.14 -7.67 -7.02
N GLN A 239 8.45 -7.97 -6.92
CA GLN A 239 9.31 -8.09 -8.10
C GLN A 239 8.81 -9.18 -9.04
N THR A 240 8.39 -10.33 -8.48
CA THR A 240 7.82 -11.41 -9.29
C THR A 240 6.56 -10.94 -10.04
N SER A 241 5.64 -10.24 -9.36
CA SER A 241 4.43 -9.70 -10.00
C SER A 241 4.75 -8.63 -11.03
N MET A 242 5.59 -7.68 -10.69
CA MET A 242 5.95 -6.59 -11.60
C MET A 242 6.74 -7.08 -12.81
N THR A 243 7.59 -8.12 -12.65
CA THR A 243 8.27 -8.75 -13.78
C THR A 243 7.29 -9.35 -14.79
N LEU A 244 6.25 -10.06 -14.30
CA LEU A 244 5.19 -10.55 -15.16
C LEU A 244 4.51 -9.42 -15.93
N GLY A 245 4.27 -8.29 -15.27
CA GLY A 245 3.67 -7.09 -15.88
C GLY A 245 4.56 -6.46 -16.94
N VAL A 246 5.84 -6.23 -16.64
CA VAL A 246 6.83 -5.70 -17.59
C VAL A 246 6.90 -6.54 -18.85
N LEU A 247 7.08 -7.84 -18.70
CA LEU A 247 7.23 -8.75 -19.85
C LEU A 247 5.93 -8.85 -20.67
N THR A 248 4.77 -8.91 -20.01
CA THR A 248 3.48 -8.96 -20.71
C THR A 248 3.22 -7.67 -21.49
N ALA A 249 3.50 -6.51 -20.89
CA ALA A 249 3.33 -5.21 -21.55
C ALA A 249 4.32 -5.03 -22.71
N ALA A 250 5.57 -5.49 -22.55
CA ALA A 250 6.57 -5.44 -23.60
C ALA A 250 6.18 -6.29 -24.84
N ILE A 251 5.58 -7.46 -24.62
CA ILE A 251 5.08 -8.34 -25.69
C ILE A 251 3.86 -7.72 -26.38
N ALA A 252 2.94 -7.15 -25.59
CA ALA A 252 1.70 -6.54 -26.11
C ALA A 252 1.95 -5.20 -26.83
N GLY A 253 3.00 -4.48 -26.44
CA GLY A 253 3.33 -3.17 -26.99
C GLY A 253 2.20 -2.15 -26.82
N SER A 254 1.93 -1.37 -27.86
CA SER A 254 0.89 -0.33 -27.87
C SER A 254 -0.54 -0.84 -27.71
N ALA A 255 -0.77 -2.15 -27.81
CA ALA A 255 -2.08 -2.76 -27.63
C ALA A 255 -2.38 -3.14 -26.16
N PHE A 256 -1.42 -2.96 -25.24
CA PHE A 256 -1.62 -3.30 -23.82
C PHE A 256 -2.64 -2.40 -23.11
N PRO A 257 -2.61 -1.05 -23.25
CA PRO A 257 -3.55 -0.17 -22.58
C PRO A 257 -5.02 -0.48 -22.95
N GLY A 258 -5.87 -0.61 -21.93
CA GLY A 258 -7.29 -0.98 -22.08
C GLY A 258 -7.55 -2.48 -22.25
N HIS A 259 -6.50 -3.31 -22.36
CA HIS A 259 -6.59 -4.75 -22.56
C HIS A 259 -5.73 -5.54 -21.54
N GLU A 260 -5.40 -4.94 -20.41
CA GLU A 260 -4.45 -5.44 -19.40
C GLU A 260 -4.80 -6.86 -18.96
N VAL A 261 -6.07 -7.09 -18.62
CA VAL A 261 -6.58 -8.39 -18.18
C VAL A 261 -6.57 -9.39 -19.33
N SER A 262 -6.92 -8.95 -20.53
CA SER A 262 -7.01 -9.86 -21.71
C SER A 262 -5.64 -10.40 -22.10
N TYR A 263 -4.58 -9.60 -22.04
CA TYR A 263 -3.21 -10.07 -22.34
C TYR A 263 -2.69 -11.03 -21.27
N LEU A 264 -2.95 -10.76 -19.99
CA LEU A 264 -2.58 -11.69 -18.90
C LEU A 264 -3.30 -13.03 -19.05
N VAL A 265 -4.58 -12.99 -19.36
CA VAL A 265 -5.40 -14.21 -19.55
C VAL A 265 -5.00 -14.97 -20.83
N GLY A 266 -4.54 -14.26 -21.86
CA GLY A 266 -3.99 -14.85 -23.09
C GLY A 266 -2.82 -15.81 -22.82
N LEU A 267 -2.10 -15.64 -21.71
CA LEU A 267 -1.08 -16.60 -21.26
C LEU A 267 -1.67 -17.99 -20.93
N GLY A 268 -2.98 -18.11 -20.79
CA GLY A 268 -3.65 -19.39 -20.60
C GLY A 268 -3.55 -20.35 -21.78
N LYS A 269 -3.32 -19.84 -23.00
CA LYS A 269 -3.17 -20.60 -24.26
C LYS A 269 -4.32 -21.55 -24.63
N SER A 270 -5.28 -21.75 -23.75
CA SER A 270 -6.51 -22.50 -23.99
C SER A 270 -7.70 -21.78 -23.36
N GLN A 271 -8.89 -21.97 -23.93
CA GLN A 271 -10.10 -21.37 -23.41
C GLN A 271 -10.38 -21.79 -21.95
N ALA A 272 -10.17 -23.06 -21.63
CA ALA A 272 -10.37 -23.56 -20.27
C ALA A 272 -9.43 -22.87 -19.26
N MET A 273 -8.13 -22.73 -19.58
CA MET A 273 -7.18 -22.09 -18.70
C MET A 273 -7.40 -20.57 -18.63
N ALA A 274 -7.82 -19.94 -19.72
CA ALA A 274 -8.24 -18.54 -19.73
C ALA A 274 -9.37 -18.29 -18.72
N MET A 275 -10.39 -19.14 -18.69
CA MET A 275 -11.49 -19.07 -17.72
C MET A 275 -11.01 -19.25 -16.28
N VAL A 276 -10.05 -20.16 -16.03
CA VAL A 276 -9.43 -20.32 -14.71
C VAL A 276 -8.70 -19.06 -14.28
N ILE A 277 -7.95 -18.42 -15.18
CA ILE A 277 -7.21 -17.17 -14.87
C ILE A 277 -8.19 -16.02 -14.62
N TYR A 278 -9.25 -15.84 -15.42
CA TYR A 278 -10.29 -14.83 -15.13
C TYR A 278 -10.90 -15.03 -13.76
N PHE A 279 -11.26 -16.29 -13.44
CA PHE A 279 -11.79 -16.61 -12.11
C PHE A 279 -10.79 -16.29 -10.99
N ALA A 280 -9.50 -16.66 -11.17
CA ALA A 280 -8.47 -16.38 -10.18
C ALA A 280 -8.28 -14.87 -9.94
N ILE A 281 -8.33 -14.04 -11.00
CA ILE A 281 -8.27 -12.58 -10.90
C ILE A 281 -9.47 -12.05 -10.12
N CYS A 282 -10.70 -12.42 -10.50
CA CYS A 282 -11.91 -11.99 -9.82
C CYS A 282 -11.88 -12.39 -8.34
N PHE A 283 -11.60 -13.66 -8.06
CA PHE A 283 -11.62 -14.23 -6.72
C PHE A 283 -10.53 -13.63 -5.81
N GLY A 284 -9.32 -13.46 -6.34
CA GLY A 284 -8.23 -12.77 -5.65
C GLY A 284 -8.60 -11.32 -5.33
N LYS A 285 -9.17 -10.58 -6.28
CA LYS A 285 -9.58 -9.18 -6.06
C LYS A 285 -10.74 -9.05 -5.11
N ILE A 286 -11.69 -9.98 -5.07
CA ILE A 286 -12.75 -10.02 -4.06
C ILE A 286 -12.14 -9.97 -2.67
N THR A 287 -11.15 -10.82 -2.40
CA THR A 287 -10.48 -10.89 -1.10
C THR A 287 -9.78 -9.58 -0.74
N PHE A 288 -8.94 -9.06 -1.64
CA PHE A 288 -8.18 -7.83 -1.38
C PHE A 288 -9.07 -6.60 -1.25
N THR A 289 -10.08 -6.45 -2.10
CA THR A 289 -11.00 -5.30 -2.03
C THR A 289 -11.86 -5.35 -0.76
N THR A 290 -12.24 -6.54 -0.30
CA THR A 290 -12.94 -6.68 0.98
C THR A 290 -12.03 -6.36 2.17
N LEU A 291 -10.75 -6.74 2.12
CA LEU A 291 -9.76 -6.33 3.13
C LEU A 291 -9.53 -4.82 3.13
N ASN A 292 -9.48 -4.17 1.98
CA ASN A 292 -9.40 -2.71 1.87
C ASN A 292 -10.62 -2.03 2.50
N ALA A 293 -11.83 -2.56 2.26
CA ALA A 293 -13.05 -2.05 2.89
C ALA A 293 -13.00 -2.19 4.41
N TYR A 294 -12.47 -3.30 4.92
CA TYR A 294 -12.27 -3.50 6.34
C TYR A 294 -11.20 -2.56 6.92
N GLY A 295 -10.04 -2.44 6.28
CA GLY A 295 -8.96 -1.54 6.69
C GLY A 295 -9.39 -0.07 6.69
N SER A 296 -10.18 0.35 5.70
CA SER A 296 -10.76 1.69 5.64
C SER A 296 -11.72 1.93 6.80
N PHE A 297 -12.57 0.95 7.15
CA PHE A 297 -13.44 1.03 8.32
C PHE A 297 -12.64 1.12 9.64
N MET A 298 -11.53 0.41 9.76
CA MET A 298 -10.63 0.50 10.92
C MET A 298 -10.02 1.90 11.04
N SER A 299 -9.61 2.49 9.92
CA SER A 299 -9.10 3.87 9.87
C SER A 299 -10.17 4.87 10.30
N LEU A 300 -11.42 4.70 9.84
CA LEU A 300 -12.55 5.51 10.31
C LEU A 300 -12.80 5.34 11.81
N THR A 301 -12.74 4.10 12.32
CA THR A 301 -12.90 3.84 13.76
C THR A 301 -11.81 4.56 14.57
N THR A 302 -10.58 4.58 14.05
CA THR A 302 -9.47 5.31 14.65
C THR A 302 -9.72 6.83 14.64
N ILE A 303 -10.27 7.39 13.55
CA ILE A 303 -10.67 8.80 13.46
C ILE A 303 -11.76 9.12 14.51
N VAL A 304 -12.82 8.32 14.55
CA VAL A 304 -13.94 8.54 15.49
C VAL A 304 -13.48 8.41 16.94
N SER A 305 -12.58 7.45 17.23
CA SER A 305 -12.04 7.25 18.58
C SER A 305 -11.23 8.46 19.09
N ALA A 306 -10.65 9.25 18.20
CA ALA A 306 -9.97 10.48 18.58
C ALA A 306 -10.95 11.49 19.20
N PHE A 307 -12.15 11.66 18.62
CA PHE A 307 -13.11 12.68 19.03
C PHE A 307 -14.11 12.19 20.08
N ARG A 308 -14.48 10.89 20.05
CA ARG A 308 -15.56 10.35 20.89
C ARG A 308 -15.09 9.39 21.97
N ARG A 309 -13.80 9.10 22.09
CA ARG A 309 -13.21 8.09 22.98
C ARG A 309 -13.87 6.69 22.86
N GLN A 310 -14.52 6.41 21.73
CA GLN A 310 -15.16 5.13 21.44
C GLN A 310 -14.26 4.32 20.52
N THR A 311 -13.88 3.12 20.94
CA THR A 311 -13.05 2.19 20.16
C THR A 311 -13.87 1.20 19.35
N VAL A 312 -15.18 1.12 19.61
CA VAL A 312 -16.09 0.19 18.94
C VAL A 312 -17.26 0.97 18.33
N LEU A 313 -17.40 0.89 17.02
CA LEU A 313 -18.53 1.44 16.27
C LEU A 313 -19.64 0.39 16.11
N SER A 314 -20.89 0.84 16.04
CA SER A 314 -22.03 -0.05 15.85
C SER A 314 -21.96 -0.80 14.50
N GLN A 315 -22.56 -1.99 14.45
CA GLN A 315 -22.63 -2.78 13.21
C GLN A 315 -23.31 -2.01 12.08
N LYS A 316 -24.34 -1.21 12.37
CA LYS A 316 -25.03 -0.35 11.38
C LYS A 316 -24.07 0.69 10.80
N CYS A 317 -23.25 1.33 11.63
CA CYS A 317 -22.25 2.31 11.19
C CYS A 317 -21.20 1.63 10.28
N ARG A 318 -20.75 0.43 10.65
CA ARG A 318 -19.83 -0.36 9.82
C ARG A 318 -20.41 -0.65 8.44
N ILE A 319 -21.65 -1.15 8.38
CA ILE A 319 -22.29 -1.47 7.10
C ILE A 319 -22.45 -0.21 6.26
N ALA A 320 -22.96 0.89 6.84
CA ALA A 320 -23.14 2.14 6.12
C ALA A 320 -21.83 2.68 5.54
N PHE A 321 -20.75 2.62 6.32
CA PHE A 321 -19.43 3.06 5.86
C PHE A 321 -18.87 2.17 4.76
N VAL A 322 -18.99 0.84 4.89
CA VAL A 322 -18.54 -0.10 3.85
C VAL A 322 -19.30 0.12 2.54
N VAL A 323 -20.62 0.29 2.61
CA VAL A 323 -21.43 0.60 1.43
C VAL A 323 -20.98 1.91 0.79
N LEU A 324 -20.81 2.97 1.58
CA LEU A 324 -20.34 4.26 1.09
C LEU A 324 -18.97 4.14 0.41
N MET A 325 -18.02 3.48 1.06
CA MET A 325 -16.66 3.28 0.55
C MET A 325 -16.64 2.49 -0.76
N VAL A 326 -17.37 1.37 -0.83
CA VAL A 326 -17.42 0.54 -2.04
C VAL A 326 -18.16 1.26 -3.18
N THR A 327 -19.22 2.01 -2.87
CA THR A 327 -19.94 2.84 -3.86
C THR A 327 -19.01 3.94 -4.41
N ALA A 328 -18.30 4.66 -3.54
CA ALA A 328 -17.33 5.66 -3.97
C ALA A 328 -16.23 5.05 -4.85
N SER A 329 -15.69 3.89 -4.45
CA SER A 329 -14.69 3.16 -5.25
C SER A 329 -15.23 2.72 -6.60
N CYS A 330 -16.49 2.28 -6.67
CA CYS A 330 -17.15 1.89 -7.91
C CYS A 330 -17.35 3.09 -8.85
N ILE A 331 -17.80 4.23 -8.32
CA ILE A 331 -17.95 5.47 -9.10
C ILE A 331 -16.59 5.90 -9.68
N ILE A 332 -15.55 5.91 -8.85
CA ILE A 332 -14.19 6.25 -9.31
C ILE A 332 -13.71 5.26 -10.37
N ALA A 333 -13.98 3.96 -10.21
CA ALA A 333 -13.64 2.94 -11.19
C ALA A 333 -14.31 3.19 -12.54
N LEU A 334 -15.62 3.48 -12.55
CA LEU A 334 -16.38 3.78 -13.75
C LEU A 334 -15.87 5.04 -14.48
N LEU A 335 -15.48 6.07 -13.71
CA LEU A 335 -14.96 7.32 -14.28
C LEU A 335 -13.52 7.19 -14.78
N SER A 336 -12.71 6.32 -14.15
CA SER A 336 -11.30 6.15 -14.49
C SER A 336 -11.03 5.08 -15.55
N GLU A 337 -11.96 4.18 -15.80
CA GLU A 337 -11.78 3.05 -16.71
C GLU A 337 -11.31 3.45 -18.12
N PRO A 338 -11.82 4.50 -18.79
CA PRO A 338 -11.37 4.87 -20.13
C PRO A 338 -9.89 5.27 -20.24
N ALA A 339 -9.28 5.70 -19.14
CA ALA A 339 -7.85 6.08 -19.07
C ALA A 339 -7.19 5.48 -17.81
N PHE A 340 -7.51 4.24 -17.50
CA PHE A 340 -7.19 3.58 -16.25
C PHE A 340 -5.71 3.66 -15.90
N LEU A 341 -4.81 3.28 -16.80
CA LEU A 341 -3.36 3.28 -16.53
C LEU A 341 -2.84 4.68 -16.16
N LYS A 342 -3.33 5.73 -16.84
CA LYS A 342 -2.97 7.12 -16.52
C LYS A 342 -3.44 7.52 -15.13
N HIS A 343 -4.71 7.26 -14.80
CA HIS A 343 -5.27 7.59 -13.49
C HIS A 343 -4.60 6.78 -12.38
N PHE A 344 -4.29 5.52 -12.64
CA PHE A 344 -3.61 4.67 -11.68
C PHE A 344 -2.17 5.12 -11.42
N THR A 345 -1.44 5.53 -12.46
CA THR A 345 -0.11 6.17 -12.32
C THR A 345 -0.16 7.41 -11.42
N HIS A 346 -1.08 8.34 -11.73
CA HIS A 346 -1.23 9.56 -10.91
C HIS A 346 -1.59 9.23 -9.46
N PHE A 347 -2.43 8.23 -9.23
CA PHE A 347 -2.77 7.77 -7.90
C PHE A 347 -1.56 7.23 -7.13
N LEU A 348 -0.72 6.41 -7.75
CA LEU A 348 0.50 5.90 -7.12
C LEU A 348 1.47 7.03 -6.76
N LEU A 349 1.72 7.96 -7.68
CA LEU A 349 2.61 9.10 -7.43
C LEU A 349 2.03 10.06 -6.37
N PHE A 350 0.71 10.25 -6.35
CA PHE A 350 0.02 10.97 -5.28
C PHE A 350 0.28 10.33 -3.91
N LEU A 351 0.12 9.02 -3.79
CA LEU A 351 0.38 8.31 -2.53
C LEU A 351 1.84 8.51 -2.08
N LEU A 352 2.78 8.42 -3.02
CA LEU A 352 4.20 8.61 -2.74
C LEU A 352 4.46 10.02 -2.17
N ALA A 353 3.93 11.06 -2.82
CA ALA A 353 4.12 12.44 -2.42
C ALA A 353 3.60 12.75 -1.00
N PHE A 354 2.51 12.10 -0.58
CA PHE A 354 1.88 12.36 0.72
C PHE A 354 2.35 11.40 1.83
N PHE A 355 2.62 10.13 1.53
CA PHE A 355 3.07 9.19 2.56
C PHE A 355 4.55 9.30 2.88
N VAL A 356 5.36 9.80 1.97
CA VAL A 356 6.80 10.01 2.20
C VAL A 356 7.06 10.98 3.36
N PRO A 357 6.50 12.20 3.41
CA PRO A 357 6.71 13.10 4.54
C PRO A 357 6.14 12.55 5.85
N TRP A 358 4.97 11.89 5.81
CA TRP A 358 4.40 11.23 6.99
C TRP A 358 5.34 10.17 7.55
N SER A 359 5.85 9.30 6.69
CA SER A 359 6.75 8.22 7.09
C SER A 359 8.09 8.76 7.60
N ALA A 360 8.64 9.80 6.96
CA ALA A 360 9.87 10.45 7.40
C ALA A 360 9.71 11.02 8.82
N ILE A 361 8.60 11.71 9.13
CA ILE A 361 8.30 12.21 10.47
C ILE A 361 8.21 11.06 11.47
N CYS A 362 7.41 10.03 11.16
CA CYS A 362 7.17 8.91 12.08
C CYS A 362 8.45 8.14 12.42
N LEU A 363 9.28 7.83 11.40
CA LEU A 363 10.51 7.07 11.62
C LEU A 363 11.59 7.91 12.30
N THR A 364 11.74 9.18 11.91
CA THR A 364 12.68 10.10 12.56
C THR A 364 12.34 10.27 14.04
N ASP A 365 11.06 10.48 14.37
CA ASP A 365 10.63 10.58 15.76
C ASP A 365 10.91 9.28 16.52
N TYR A 366 10.43 8.15 15.98
CA TYR A 366 10.49 6.87 16.68
C TYR A 366 11.94 6.40 16.92
N TYR A 367 12.81 6.48 15.91
CA TYR A 367 14.16 5.94 16.03
C TYR A 367 15.19 6.93 16.57
N LEU A 368 15.10 8.21 16.21
CA LEU A 368 16.13 9.19 16.51
C LEU A 368 15.80 10.07 17.73
N ILE A 369 14.52 10.38 17.95
CA ILE A 369 14.08 11.29 19.01
C ILE A 369 13.54 10.51 20.21
N SER A 370 12.45 9.76 20.03
CA SER A 370 11.79 9.01 21.10
C SER A 370 12.53 7.72 21.44
N LYS A 371 13.43 7.23 20.56
CA LYS A 371 14.20 5.98 20.71
C LYS A 371 13.31 4.78 21.11
N GLY A 372 12.12 4.72 20.55
CA GLY A 372 11.14 3.66 20.79
C GLY A 372 10.33 3.82 22.09
N ALA A 373 10.56 4.86 22.87
CA ALA A 373 9.83 5.12 24.12
C ALA A 373 8.50 5.83 23.81
N ILE A 374 7.42 5.07 23.66
CA ILE A 374 6.05 5.56 23.44
C ILE A 374 5.21 5.31 24.68
N ASP A 375 4.55 6.35 25.15
CA ASP A 375 3.55 6.27 26.24
C ASP A 375 2.22 5.80 25.67
N ILE A 376 1.95 4.50 25.76
CA ILE A 376 0.77 3.86 25.17
C ILE A 376 -0.54 4.42 25.73
N PRO A 377 -0.72 4.57 27.06
CA PRO A 377 -1.92 5.17 27.62
C PRO A 377 -2.21 6.57 27.07
N ALA A 378 -1.19 7.40 26.91
CA ALA A 378 -1.32 8.77 26.44
C ALA A 378 -1.78 8.89 24.96
N LEU A 379 -1.67 7.83 24.15
CA LEU A 379 -2.16 7.81 22.77
C LEU A 379 -3.69 7.87 22.67
N SER A 380 -4.39 7.55 23.75
CA SER A 380 -5.87 7.52 23.79
C SER A 380 -6.47 8.75 24.45
N ASP A 381 -5.67 9.56 25.16
CA ASP A 381 -6.15 10.71 25.91
C ASP A 381 -5.45 12.01 25.47
N PRO A 382 -6.18 12.93 24.80
CA PRO A 382 -5.61 14.18 24.33
C PRO A 382 -5.22 15.16 25.45
N GLN A 383 -5.62 14.91 26.70
CA GLN A 383 -5.20 15.72 27.85
C GLN A 383 -3.83 15.31 28.39
N GLN A 384 -3.28 14.19 27.90
CA GLN A 384 -1.98 13.68 28.32
C GLN A 384 -0.86 14.16 27.39
N ARG A 385 0.28 13.49 27.44
CA ARG A 385 1.58 13.85 26.84
C ARG A 385 1.51 14.31 25.37
N TYR A 386 0.72 13.67 24.52
CA TYR A 386 0.72 13.95 23.07
C TYR A 386 -0.24 15.07 22.66
N GLY A 387 -1.15 15.46 23.54
CA GLY A 387 -2.06 16.57 23.32
C GLY A 387 -3.08 16.35 22.20
N PHE A 388 -3.88 17.38 21.93
CA PHE A 388 -4.89 17.37 20.86
C PHE A 388 -4.23 17.43 19.49
N TRP A 389 -3.40 18.45 19.27
CA TRP A 389 -2.74 18.76 17.99
C TRP A 389 -1.26 19.01 18.23
N ASN A 390 -0.42 18.33 17.51
CA ASN A 390 0.96 18.71 17.36
C ASN A 390 1.11 19.55 16.09
N LEU A 391 0.81 20.84 16.21
CA LEU A 391 0.89 21.78 15.08
C LEU A 391 2.26 21.79 14.42
N TYR A 392 3.29 21.51 15.18
CA TYR A 392 4.66 21.41 14.70
C TYR A 392 4.83 20.27 13.69
N ALA A 393 4.41 19.06 14.06
CA ALA A 393 4.46 17.90 13.15
C ALA A 393 3.55 18.11 11.93
N ILE A 394 2.37 18.71 12.13
CA ILE A 394 1.42 18.99 11.03
C ILE A 394 2.02 20.02 10.07
N THR A 395 2.59 21.12 10.59
CA THR A 395 3.24 22.13 9.74
C THR A 395 4.40 21.52 8.96
N LEU A 396 5.25 20.72 9.61
CA LEU A 396 6.36 20.05 8.92
C LEU A 396 5.91 18.99 7.91
N TYR A 397 4.78 18.33 8.16
CA TYR A 397 4.16 17.45 7.18
C TYR A 397 3.72 18.23 5.94
N ILE A 398 3.02 19.35 6.13
CA ILE A 398 2.60 20.23 5.03
C ILE A 398 3.81 20.77 4.28
N VAL A 399 4.82 21.28 4.99
CA VAL A 399 6.08 21.74 4.39
C VAL A 399 6.75 20.59 3.62
N GLY A 400 6.77 19.37 4.18
CA GLY A 400 7.33 18.19 3.52
C GLY A 400 6.60 17.80 2.23
N VAL A 401 5.30 18.05 2.14
CA VAL A 401 4.55 17.92 0.87
C VAL A 401 4.91 19.07 -0.07
N LEU A 402 4.92 20.32 0.42
CA LEU A 402 5.14 21.49 -0.42
C LEU A 402 6.55 21.57 -1.01
N ILE A 403 7.58 21.15 -0.29
CA ILE A 403 8.96 21.14 -0.81
C ILE A 403 9.16 20.18 -1.99
N GLN A 404 8.25 19.23 -2.20
CA GLN A 404 8.27 18.33 -3.34
C GLN A 404 7.74 18.98 -4.61
N LEU A 405 6.80 19.94 -4.49
CA LEU A 405 6.10 20.53 -5.64
C LEU A 405 7.04 21.10 -6.72
N PRO A 406 8.14 21.81 -6.39
CA PRO A 406 9.07 22.32 -7.40
C PRO A 406 9.80 21.22 -8.19
N PHE A 407 9.84 19.99 -7.67
CA PHE A 407 10.58 18.86 -8.24
C PHE A 407 9.67 17.82 -8.89
N ILE A 408 8.36 18.06 -8.92
CA ILE A 408 7.38 17.24 -9.64
C ILE A 408 7.28 17.78 -11.07
N GLU A 409 7.39 16.91 -12.05
CA GLU A 409 7.06 17.23 -13.42
C GLU A 409 5.53 17.35 -13.56
N ASN A 410 5.04 18.59 -13.55
CA ASN A 410 3.60 18.88 -13.61
C ASN A 410 3.35 20.02 -14.60
N PRO A 411 2.39 19.86 -15.55
CA PRO A 411 1.99 20.92 -16.47
C PRO A 411 1.50 22.21 -15.81
N LEU A 412 1.12 22.15 -14.53
CA LEU A 412 0.67 23.32 -13.75
C LEU A 412 1.82 24.17 -13.20
N PHE A 413 3.05 23.65 -13.17
CA PHE A 413 4.25 24.33 -12.70
C PHE A 413 5.25 24.46 -13.83
N HIS A 414 5.09 25.50 -14.67
CA HIS A 414 5.97 25.78 -15.80
C HIS A 414 7.44 26.06 -15.44
N ASP A 415 7.70 26.49 -14.20
CA ASP A 415 9.03 26.79 -13.66
C ASP A 415 9.51 25.71 -12.67
N SER A 416 9.28 24.44 -12.97
CA SER A 416 9.74 23.35 -12.12
C SER A 416 11.27 23.31 -12.03
N LEU A 417 11.82 23.05 -10.83
CA LEU A 417 13.26 22.87 -10.62
C LEU A 417 13.78 21.51 -11.13
N THR A 418 12.98 20.77 -11.87
CA THR A 418 13.37 19.47 -12.45
C THR A 418 14.60 19.59 -13.36
N TRP A 419 14.85 20.77 -13.96
CA TRP A 419 16.06 21.03 -14.75
C TRP A 419 17.37 20.80 -13.97
N ILE A 420 17.38 20.98 -12.65
CA ILE A 420 18.54 20.69 -11.78
C ILE A 420 18.89 19.19 -11.84
N PHE A 421 17.88 18.35 -12.06
CA PHE A 421 18.01 16.90 -12.14
C PHE A 421 17.77 16.39 -13.58
N ALA A 422 18.20 17.19 -14.57
CA ALA A 422 18.06 16.87 -15.99
C ALA A 422 16.60 16.56 -16.42
N GLY A 423 15.62 17.26 -15.84
CA GLY A 423 14.20 17.09 -16.13
C GLY A 423 13.52 15.91 -15.41
N ASN A 424 14.19 15.31 -14.42
CA ASN A 424 13.67 14.11 -13.75
C ASN A 424 12.93 14.43 -12.45
N ASP A 425 11.87 13.68 -12.19
CA ASP A 425 11.13 13.75 -10.92
C ASP A 425 11.87 12.97 -9.83
N VAL A 426 12.46 13.73 -8.90
CA VAL A 426 13.12 13.23 -7.68
C VAL A 426 12.42 13.75 -6.42
N SER A 427 11.22 14.27 -6.56
CA SER A 427 10.45 14.97 -5.55
C SER A 427 10.35 14.20 -4.24
N TRP A 428 10.03 12.92 -4.29
CA TRP A 428 9.85 12.09 -3.11
C TRP A 428 11.15 11.85 -2.32
N ILE A 429 12.31 11.81 -3.00
CA ILE A 429 13.62 11.71 -2.34
C ILE A 429 13.87 12.97 -1.54
N ILE A 430 13.63 14.13 -2.15
CA ILE A 430 13.73 15.45 -1.49
C ILE A 430 12.72 15.54 -0.36
N GLY A 431 11.49 15.08 -0.58
CA GLY A 431 10.44 15.01 0.43
C GLY A 431 10.85 14.18 1.64
N TRP A 432 11.46 13.01 1.42
CA TRP A 432 11.93 12.13 2.48
C TRP A 432 13.03 12.76 3.33
N PHE A 433 14.15 13.09 2.70
CA PHE A 433 15.30 13.64 3.41
C PHE A 433 15.04 15.03 3.96
N GLY A 434 14.41 15.91 3.17
CA GLY A 434 14.07 17.27 3.59
C GLY A 434 13.15 17.27 4.81
N THR A 435 12.07 16.49 4.78
CA THR A 435 11.14 16.39 5.91
C THR A 435 11.83 15.77 7.14
N GLY A 436 12.58 14.68 6.96
CA GLY A 436 13.28 14.01 8.06
C GLY A 436 14.30 14.90 8.75
N VAL A 437 15.12 15.60 7.97
CA VAL A 437 16.14 16.52 8.49
C VAL A 437 15.49 17.72 9.21
N LEU A 438 14.49 18.35 8.58
CA LEU A 438 13.77 19.47 9.18
C LEU A 438 13.07 19.04 10.48
N TYR A 439 12.41 17.89 10.49
CA TYR A 439 11.75 17.37 11.68
C TYR A 439 12.76 17.11 12.80
N TYR A 440 13.88 16.44 12.50
CA TYR A 440 14.92 16.16 13.48
C TYR A 440 15.54 17.45 14.05
N ALA A 441 15.95 18.38 13.17
CA ALA A 441 16.58 19.63 13.56
C ALA A 441 15.71 20.48 14.48
N LEU A 442 14.45 20.60 14.11
CA LEU A 442 13.52 21.46 14.83
C LEU A 442 12.96 20.76 16.08
N ARG A 443 12.65 19.47 16.06
CA ARG A 443 12.13 18.70 17.21
C ARG A 443 13.15 18.59 18.36
N ARG A 444 14.42 18.65 18.04
CA ARG A 444 15.50 18.69 19.02
C ARG A 444 15.37 19.87 20.01
N PHE A 445 14.75 20.97 19.58
CA PHE A 445 14.52 22.14 20.41
C PHE A 445 13.16 22.15 21.14
N ASP A 446 12.28 21.22 20.85
CA ASP A 446 10.99 21.08 21.54
C ASP A 446 11.21 20.40 22.89
N ARG A 447 10.92 21.11 23.98
CA ARG A 447 11.01 20.59 25.35
C ARG A 447 10.11 19.39 25.65
N ARG A 448 9.12 19.10 24.79
CA ARG A 448 8.27 17.90 24.86
C ARG A 448 9.01 16.63 24.41
N SER A 449 10.17 16.77 23.81
CA SER A 449 11.01 15.67 23.27
C SER A 449 11.89 14.98 24.32
N LEU A 450 11.82 15.33 25.60
CA LEU A 450 12.57 14.62 26.63
C LEU A 450 12.18 13.13 26.64
N PRO A 451 13.15 12.22 26.66
CA PRO A 451 12.88 10.78 26.70
C PRO A 451 11.95 10.50 27.89
N ALA A 452 10.86 9.76 27.63
CA ALA A 452 10.05 9.23 28.71
C ALA A 452 10.98 8.30 29.50
N GLN A 453 11.29 8.67 30.72
CA GLN A 453 11.76 7.70 31.70
C GLN A 453 10.77 6.56 31.65
N SER A 454 11.27 5.35 31.42
CA SER A 454 10.54 4.11 31.22
C SER A 454 9.33 4.01 32.14
N LEU A 455 8.17 4.44 31.64
CA LEU A 455 6.87 4.18 32.25
C LEU A 455 6.34 2.86 31.66
N PHE A 456 7.11 1.79 31.86
CA PHE A 456 6.49 0.48 31.90
C PHE A 456 6.02 0.28 33.34
N PRO A 457 4.75 0.01 33.58
CA PRO A 457 4.37 -0.52 34.88
C PRO A 457 5.21 -1.79 35.07
N SER A 458 6.02 -1.77 36.10
CA SER A 458 6.66 -2.97 36.61
C SER A 458 5.54 -3.98 36.93
N THR A 459 5.53 -5.07 36.15
CA THR A 459 4.79 -6.34 36.28
C THR A 459 3.41 -6.29 36.88
#